data_d26bfa8ead91f2382c6d5c591896646f
#
_entry.id   d26bfa8ead91f2382c6d5c591896646f
#
_cell.length_a   1.000
_cell.length_b   1.000
_cell.length_c   1.000
_cell.angle_alpha   90.00
_cell.angle_beta   90.00
_cell.angle_gamma   90.00
#
_symmetry.space_group_name_H-M   'P 1'
#
loop_
_entity.id
_entity.type
_entity.pdbx_description
1 polymer ?
#
loop_
_entity_poly.entity_id
_entity_poly.type
_entity_poly.pdbx_seq_one_letter_code
_entity_poly.pdbx_strand_id
1 'polypeptide(L)'
;TGLPTGFRDLDKLTSGLQPSDLILIAARPSMGKTAFTLNIAQNVGVRQHKTVAFFSLEMSKEQLVQRLLCQISHIDSQKLRTGQLNTDKDWAQLTDACDKLYQAPIYIDDTPGISVSEMRSKARRLKSEHGLDLIIVDYLQLMQGRNSESRQQEISEISRSLKALARELKVPLIALSQLSRSVESRQDKRPMLSDLRESGALEQDADIVAFLYREDY
;
A
#
# COMPACT_ATOMS: atom_id res chain seq x y z
N THR A 1 14.94 -1.34 -16.34
CA THR A 1 14.73 -0.75 -15.01
C THR A 1 13.25 -0.68 -14.70
N GLY A 2 12.89 -1.04 -13.46
CA GLY A 2 11.50 -1.05 -13.01
C GLY A 2 10.99 0.32 -12.56
N LEU A 3 9.79 0.33 -11.99
CA LEU A 3 9.14 1.52 -11.47
C LEU A 3 9.78 1.95 -10.15
N PRO A 4 10.38 3.15 -10.03
CA PRO A 4 10.98 3.60 -8.78
C PRO A 4 9.93 3.86 -7.70
N THR A 5 10.19 3.40 -6.49
CA THR A 5 9.34 3.66 -5.31
C THR A 5 9.57 5.04 -4.72
N GLY A 6 10.72 5.65 -4.99
CA GLY A 6 11.18 6.86 -4.34
C GLY A 6 12.04 6.61 -3.09
N PHE A 7 12.13 5.37 -2.64
CA PHE A 7 13.01 4.97 -1.53
C PHE A 7 14.30 4.40 -2.12
N ARG A 8 15.39 5.15 -1.98
CA ARG A 8 16.68 4.87 -2.65
C ARG A 8 17.19 3.45 -2.37
N ASP A 9 17.18 3.02 -1.12
CA ASP A 9 17.72 1.71 -0.74
C ASP A 9 16.86 0.57 -1.29
N LEU A 10 15.53 0.73 -1.25
CA LEU A 10 14.61 -0.26 -1.82
C LEU A 10 14.79 -0.35 -3.34
N ASP A 11 14.92 0.80 -4.00
CA ASP A 11 15.10 0.85 -5.45
C ASP A 11 16.45 0.25 -5.90
N LYS A 12 17.50 0.39 -5.09
CA LYS A 12 18.78 -0.26 -5.33
C LYS A 12 18.67 -1.79 -5.25
N LEU A 13 17.95 -2.29 -4.22
CA LEU A 13 17.78 -3.73 -4.02
C LEU A 13 16.92 -4.38 -5.09
N THR A 14 15.89 -3.67 -5.57
CA THR A 14 14.90 -4.22 -6.51
C THR A 14 15.14 -3.83 -7.95
N SER A 15 15.97 -2.84 -8.21
CA SER A 15 16.09 -2.16 -9.51
C SER A 15 14.75 -1.54 -9.95
N GLY A 16 13.96 -1.09 -8.97
CA GLY A 16 12.59 -0.62 -9.15
C GLY A 16 11.59 -1.78 -9.12
N LEU A 17 10.31 -1.43 -9.06
CA LEU A 17 9.23 -2.40 -9.04
C LEU A 17 9.04 -3.00 -10.45
N GLN A 18 9.13 -4.32 -10.55
CA GLN A 18 9.03 -4.99 -11.84
C GLN A 18 7.59 -5.36 -12.16
N PRO A 19 7.18 -5.29 -13.46
CA PRO A 19 5.85 -5.75 -13.85
C PRO A 19 5.63 -7.21 -13.43
N SER A 20 4.42 -7.53 -13.04
CA SER A 20 3.97 -8.87 -12.65
C SER A 20 4.51 -9.36 -11.30
N ASP A 21 5.31 -8.56 -10.59
CA ASP A 21 5.81 -8.95 -9.26
C ASP A 21 4.77 -8.68 -8.18
N LEU A 22 4.71 -9.60 -7.23
CA LEU A 22 4.01 -9.42 -5.96
C LEU A 22 5.06 -9.06 -4.89
N ILE A 23 4.94 -7.85 -4.37
CA ILE A 23 5.83 -7.33 -3.34
C ILE A 23 5.04 -7.32 -2.02
N LEU A 24 5.48 -8.11 -1.06
CA LEU A 24 4.88 -8.17 0.26
C LEU A 24 5.64 -7.25 1.20
N ILE A 25 4.92 -6.31 1.82
CA ILE A 25 5.50 -5.43 2.85
C ILE A 25 4.83 -5.79 4.17
N ALA A 26 5.60 -6.36 5.08
CA ALA A 26 5.11 -6.86 6.35
C ALA A 26 5.54 -5.92 7.47
N ALA A 27 4.61 -5.63 8.37
CA ALA A 27 4.87 -4.74 9.51
C ALA A 27 3.93 -5.06 10.68
N ARG A 28 4.38 -4.76 11.88
CA ARG A 28 3.53 -4.72 13.06
C ARG A 28 2.62 -3.48 12.98
N PRO A 29 1.46 -3.50 13.62
CA PRO A 29 0.67 -2.29 13.78
C PRO A 29 1.54 -1.18 14.38
N SER A 30 1.31 0.07 13.97
CA SER A 30 2.04 1.26 14.43
C SER A 30 3.47 1.41 13.91
N MET A 31 3.93 0.56 12.98
CA MET A 31 5.26 0.70 12.37
C MET A 31 5.26 1.61 11.13
N GLY A 32 4.16 2.31 10.86
CA GLY A 32 4.08 3.27 9.76
C GLY A 32 3.86 2.65 8.39
N LYS A 33 3.24 1.46 8.33
CA LYS A 33 2.99 0.77 7.04
C LYS A 33 2.17 1.60 6.07
N THR A 34 1.10 2.25 6.55
CA THR A 34 0.22 3.08 5.70
C THR A 34 0.95 4.33 5.23
N ALA A 35 1.69 5.00 6.12
CA ALA A 35 2.49 6.16 5.74
C ALA A 35 3.54 5.80 4.69
N PHE A 36 4.18 4.65 4.82
CA PHE A 36 5.17 4.14 3.87
C PHE A 36 4.55 3.95 2.49
N THR A 37 3.40 3.27 2.40
CA THR A 37 2.74 3.01 1.13
C THR A 37 2.15 4.27 0.51
N LEU A 38 1.66 5.21 1.32
CA LEU A 38 1.20 6.50 0.82
C LEU A 38 2.36 7.31 0.23
N ASN A 39 3.56 7.22 0.82
CA ASN A 39 4.75 7.84 0.24
C ASN A 39 5.10 7.22 -1.12
N ILE A 40 4.98 5.91 -1.26
CA ILE A 40 5.18 5.25 -2.55
C ILE A 40 4.13 5.74 -3.56
N ALA A 41 2.86 5.79 -3.16
CA ALA A 41 1.77 6.28 -4.02
C ALA A 41 2.01 7.73 -4.46
N GLN A 42 2.48 8.59 -3.55
CA GLN A 42 2.85 9.96 -3.86
C GLN A 42 4.00 10.03 -4.86
N ASN A 43 5.06 9.27 -4.62
CA ASN A 43 6.23 9.27 -5.50
C ASN A 43 5.87 8.78 -6.91
N VAL A 44 5.05 7.74 -7.01
CA VAL A 44 4.63 7.17 -8.30
C VAL A 44 3.55 8.03 -8.96
N GLY A 45 2.51 8.40 -8.23
CA GLY A 45 1.36 9.10 -8.78
C GLY A 45 1.56 10.61 -8.96
N VAL A 46 2.07 11.29 -7.94
CA VAL A 46 2.23 12.75 -7.98
C VAL A 46 3.50 13.14 -8.73
N ARG A 47 4.63 12.53 -8.40
CA ARG A 47 5.93 12.93 -8.97
C ARG A 47 6.17 12.37 -10.37
N GLN A 48 5.78 11.11 -10.60
CA GLN A 48 6.04 10.43 -11.87
C GLN A 48 4.83 10.42 -12.81
N HIS A 49 3.65 10.83 -12.33
CA HIS A 49 2.38 10.82 -13.08
C HIS A 49 2.03 9.44 -13.64
N LYS A 50 2.35 8.38 -12.88
CA LYS A 50 1.96 7.02 -13.20
C LYS A 50 0.68 6.65 -12.46
N THR A 51 -0.13 5.79 -13.07
CA THR A 51 -1.45 5.43 -12.54
C THR A 51 -1.34 4.42 -11.40
N VAL A 52 -1.89 4.78 -10.25
CA VAL A 52 -1.88 3.96 -9.03
C VAL A 52 -3.31 3.60 -8.65
N ALA A 53 -3.57 2.31 -8.42
CA ALA A 53 -4.79 1.83 -7.79
C ALA A 53 -4.48 1.48 -6.34
N PHE A 54 -5.08 2.19 -5.40
CA PHE A 54 -4.87 1.99 -3.97
C PHE A 54 -6.14 1.41 -3.34
N PHE A 55 -6.09 0.14 -2.96
CA PHE A 55 -7.19 -0.54 -2.28
C PHE A 55 -6.97 -0.47 -0.78
N SER A 56 -7.77 0.36 -0.12
CA SER A 56 -7.70 0.56 1.32
C SER A 56 -8.83 -0.18 2.02
N LEU A 57 -8.49 -1.17 2.83
CA LEU A 57 -9.47 -1.99 3.53
C LEU A 57 -9.63 -1.56 5.00
N GLU A 58 -8.68 -0.82 5.53
CA GLU A 58 -8.69 -0.35 6.92
C GLU A 58 -9.17 1.09 7.04
N MET A 59 -8.66 1.97 6.18
CA MET A 59 -8.93 3.40 6.27
C MET A 59 -9.87 3.86 5.16
N SER A 60 -10.68 4.87 5.45
CA SER A 60 -11.55 5.48 4.45
C SER A 60 -10.75 6.29 3.44
N LYS A 61 -11.33 6.49 2.27
CA LYS A 61 -10.76 7.32 1.21
C LYS A 61 -10.47 8.74 1.72
N GLU A 62 -11.38 9.31 2.48
CA GLU A 62 -11.24 10.66 3.03
C GLU A 62 -10.03 10.76 3.96
N GLN A 63 -9.83 9.77 4.83
CA GLN A 63 -8.67 9.73 5.72
C GLN A 63 -7.35 9.64 4.95
N LEU A 64 -7.32 8.84 3.89
CA LEU A 64 -6.13 8.70 3.03
C LEU A 64 -5.83 9.98 2.27
N VAL A 65 -6.86 10.64 1.73
CA VAL A 65 -6.70 11.92 1.03
C VAL A 65 -6.14 12.98 1.98
N GLN A 66 -6.64 13.05 3.22
CA GLN A 66 -6.09 13.97 4.22
C GLN A 66 -4.62 13.71 4.51
N ARG A 67 -4.23 12.43 4.65
CA ARG A 67 -2.82 12.08 4.86
C ARG A 67 -1.95 12.45 3.67
N LEU A 68 -2.42 12.21 2.45
CA LEU A 68 -1.70 12.60 1.25
C LEU A 68 -1.52 14.12 1.18
N LEU A 69 -2.57 14.87 1.48
CA LEU A 69 -2.50 16.34 1.51
C LEU A 69 -1.47 16.83 2.54
N CYS A 70 -1.43 16.21 3.72
CA CYS A 70 -0.43 16.55 4.74
C CYS A 70 1.00 16.24 4.26
N GLN A 71 1.20 15.09 3.62
CA GLN A 71 2.51 14.73 3.09
C GLN A 71 2.98 15.68 1.99
N ILE A 72 2.11 16.03 1.06
CA ILE A 72 2.45 16.89 -0.07
C ILE A 72 2.66 18.34 0.38
N SER A 73 1.78 18.84 1.26
CA SER A 73 1.81 20.24 1.72
C SER A 73 2.81 20.50 2.83
N HIS A 74 3.29 19.45 3.51
CA HIS A 74 4.10 19.54 4.73
C HIS A 74 3.39 20.26 5.87
N ILE A 75 2.04 20.26 5.88
CA ILE A 75 1.22 20.80 6.96
C ILE A 75 0.91 19.68 7.93
N ASP A 76 1.00 20.00 9.24
CA ASP A 76 0.67 19.05 10.31
C ASP A 76 -0.80 18.62 10.20
N SER A 77 -1.05 17.31 10.36
CA SER A 77 -2.39 16.74 10.26
C SER A 77 -3.37 17.34 11.28
N GLN A 78 -2.87 17.71 12.46
CA GLN A 78 -3.69 18.32 13.50
C GLN A 78 -4.15 19.72 13.08
N LYS A 79 -3.27 20.51 12.48
CA LYS A 79 -3.63 21.84 11.94
C LYS A 79 -4.70 21.70 10.85
N LEU A 80 -4.58 20.71 10.00
CA LEU A 80 -5.55 20.49 8.93
C LEU A 80 -6.92 20.09 9.49
N ARG A 81 -6.96 19.17 10.47
CA ARG A 81 -8.20 18.71 11.09
C ARG A 81 -8.93 19.80 11.89
N THR A 82 -8.18 20.64 12.59
CA THR A 82 -8.76 21.68 13.47
C THR A 82 -9.01 22.99 12.73
N GLY A 83 -8.61 23.09 11.47
CA GLY A 83 -8.78 24.31 10.70
C GLY A 83 -7.88 25.46 11.14
N GLN A 84 -6.82 25.16 11.89
CA GLN A 84 -5.89 26.18 12.43
C GLN A 84 -4.81 26.54 11.41
N LEU A 85 -5.21 26.84 10.19
CA LEU A 85 -4.34 27.34 9.14
C LEU A 85 -4.27 28.87 9.28
N ASN A 86 -3.24 29.38 9.93
CA ASN A 86 -3.18 30.76 10.37
C ASN A 86 -2.34 31.68 9.48
N THR A 87 -1.63 31.14 8.49
CA THR A 87 -0.76 31.95 7.64
C THR A 87 -1.13 31.81 6.17
N ASP A 88 -0.85 32.85 5.40
CA ASP A 88 -1.01 32.82 3.94
C ASP A 88 -0.15 31.69 3.33
N LYS A 89 0.99 31.42 3.94
CA LYS A 89 1.88 30.33 3.52
C LYS A 89 1.21 28.95 3.68
N ASP A 90 0.51 28.71 4.81
CA ASP A 90 -0.21 27.45 5.03
C ASP A 90 -1.28 27.25 3.97
N TRP A 91 -2.06 28.29 3.67
CA TRP A 91 -3.10 28.23 2.66
C TRP A 91 -2.54 28.01 1.26
N ALA A 92 -1.42 28.68 0.93
CA ALA A 92 -0.76 28.49 -0.36
C ALA A 92 -0.22 27.07 -0.51
N GLN A 93 0.39 26.52 0.53
CA GLN A 93 0.90 25.15 0.53
C GLN A 93 -0.23 24.13 0.37
N LEU A 94 -1.35 24.33 1.06
CA LEU A 94 -2.51 23.45 0.97
C LEU A 94 -3.13 23.49 -0.43
N THR A 95 -3.30 24.70 -0.99
CA THR A 95 -3.85 24.87 -2.34
C THR A 95 -2.97 24.18 -3.38
N ASP A 96 -1.66 24.36 -3.30
CA ASP A 96 -0.70 23.71 -4.21
C ASP A 96 -0.80 22.18 -4.08
N ALA A 97 -0.89 21.67 -2.85
CA ALA A 97 -1.03 20.23 -2.61
C ALA A 97 -2.32 19.68 -3.19
N CYS A 98 -3.43 20.38 -3.04
CA CYS A 98 -4.72 20.00 -3.63
C CYS A 98 -4.64 19.91 -5.16
N ASP A 99 -4.00 20.91 -5.80
CA ASP A 99 -3.82 20.91 -7.24
C ASP A 99 -2.98 19.73 -7.71
N LYS A 100 -1.88 19.46 -7.03
CA LYS A 100 -1.00 18.33 -7.35
C LYS A 100 -1.72 17.00 -7.20
N LEU A 101 -2.46 16.82 -6.12
CA LEU A 101 -3.20 15.60 -5.86
C LEU A 101 -4.35 15.42 -6.86
N TYR A 102 -5.04 16.49 -7.21
CA TYR A 102 -6.12 16.46 -8.20
C TYR A 102 -5.62 15.98 -9.57
N GLN A 103 -4.42 16.41 -9.97
CA GLN A 103 -3.83 16.05 -11.25
C GLN A 103 -3.18 14.66 -11.24
N ALA A 104 -2.92 14.11 -10.05
CA ALA A 104 -2.26 12.81 -9.94
C ALA A 104 -3.24 11.66 -10.25
N PRO A 105 -2.84 10.68 -11.07
CA PRO A 105 -3.70 9.54 -11.39
C PRO A 105 -3.65 8.50 -10.27
N ILE A 106 -4.07 8.88 -9.08
CA ILE A 106 -4.18 8.00 -7.91
C ILE A 106 -5.66 7.70 -7.68
N TYR A 107 -6.03 6.44 -7.79
CA TYR A 107 -7.41 5.99 -7.62
C TYR A 107 -7.52 5.17 -6.34
N ILE A 108 -8.28 5.67 -5.38
CA ILE A 108 -8.45 5.05 -4.07
C ILE A 108 -9.81 4.36 -4.02
N ASP A 109 -9.80 3.08 -3.65
CA ASP A 109 -11.00 2.29 -3.42
C ASP A 109 -11.00 1.83 -1.97
N ASP A 110 -12.03 2.20 -1.21
CA ASP A 110 -12.13 1.86 0.21
C ASP A 110 -13.27 0.88 0.51
N THR A 111 -13.63 0.05 -0.46
CA THR A 111 -14.67 -0.97 -0.26
C THR A 111 -14.25 -1.95 0.83
N PRO A 112 -14.99 -2.02 1.97
CA PRO A 112 -14.62 -2.92 3.05
C PRO A 112 -14.82 -4.39 2.64
N GLY A 113 -13.88 -5.23 3.06
CA GLY A 113 -13.96 -6.66 2.78
C GLY A 113 -13.96 -7.02 1.30
N ILE A 114 -13.33 -6.20 0.47
CA ILE A 114 -13.31 -6.45 -0.98
C ILE A 114 -12.69 -7.82 -1.28
N SER A 115 -13.32 -8.55 -2.21
CA SER A 115 -12.77 -9.80 -2.72
C SER A 115 -11.74 -9.54 -3.82
N VAL A 116 -10.89 -10.53 -4.10
CA VAL A 116 -9.94 -10.41 -5.21
C VAL A 116 -10.69 -10.30 -6.55
N SER A 117 -11.84 -10.96 -6.67
CA SER A 117 -12.68 -10.89 -7.86
C SER A 117 -13.17 -9.47 -8.15
N GLU A 118 -13.66 -8.78 -7.12
CA GLU A 118 -14.09 -7.38 -7.25
C GLU A 118 -12.90 -6.46 -7.55
N MET A 119 -11.78 -6.67 -6.87
CA MET A 119 -10.55 -5.91 -7.08
C MET A 119 -10.07 -6.08 -8.53
N ARG A 120 -10.09 -7.31 -9.03
CA ARG A 120 -9.70 -7.62 -10.40
C ARG A 120 -10.57 -6.88 -11.42
N SER A 121 -11.89 -6.87 -11.22
CA SER A 121 -12.80 -6.16 -12.12
C SER A 121 -12.51 -4.67 -12.16
N LYS A 122 -12.29 -4.06 -11.00
CA LYS A 122 -11.98 -2.64 -10.88
C LYS A 122 -10.62 -2.30 -11.48
N ALA A 123 -9.61 -3.12 -11.22
CA ALA A 123 -8.27 -2.91 -11.75
C ALA A 123 -8.21 -3.07 -13.28
N ARG A 124 -8.94 -4.05 -13.81
CA ARG A 124 -9.06 -4.25 -15.26
C ARG A 124 -9.69 -3.05 -15.95
N ARG A 125 -10.78 -2.53 -15.36
CA ARG A 125 -11.44 -1.34 -15.90
C ARG A 125 -10.50 -0.15 -15.89
N LEU A 126 -9.81 0.07 -14.77
CA LEU A 126 -8.89 1.18 -14.65
C LEU A 126 -7.78 1.09 -15.69
N LYS A 127 -7.21 -0.09 -15.87
CA LYS A 127 -6.16 -0.31 -16.87
C LYS A 127 -6.66 -0.02 -18.28
N SER A 128 -7.89 -0.45 -18.61
CA SER A 128 -8.50 -0.24 -19.92
C SER A 128 -8.79 1.25 -20.20
N GLU A 129 -9.27 1.99 -19.19
CA GLU A 129 -9.72 3.37 -19.36
C GLU A 129 -8.58 4.39 -19.20
N HIS A 130 -7.65 4.15 -18.29
CA HIS A 130 -6.62 5.13 -17.90
C HIS A 130 -5.20 4.58 -17.89
N GLY A 131 -5.03 3.29 -18.08
CA GLY A 131 -3.75 2.63 -17.82
C GLY A 131 -3.61 2.30 -16.34
N LEU A 132 -2.63 1.46 -16.02
CA LEU A 132 -2.36 1.08 -14.63
C LEU A 132 -0.88 0.70 -14.51
N ASP A 133 -0.19 1.31 -13.55
CA ASP A 133 1.25 1.11 -13.36
C ASP A 133 1.60 0.47 -12.02
N LEU A 134 0.71 0.57 -11.03
CA LEU A 134 0.96 0.04 -9.67
C LEU A 134 -0.37 -0.23 -8.97
N ILE A 135 -0.43 -1.37 -8.27
CA ILE A 135 -1.54 -1.70 -7.37
C ILE A 135 -1.00 -1.78 -5.95
N ILE A 136 -1.68 -1.15 -5.00
CA ILE A 136 -1.38 -1.23 -3.57
C ILE A 136 -2.60 -1.75 -2.83
N VAL A 137 -2.40 -2.72 -1.93
CA VAL A 137 -3.46 -3.30 -1.08
C VAL A 137 -3.07 -3.12 0.39
N ASP A 138 -3.87 -2.39 1.16
CA ASP A 138 -3.61 -2.12 2.58
C ASP A 138 -4.80 -2.54 3.44
N TYR A 139 -4.75 -3.57 4.19
CA TYR A 139 -3.80 -4.69 4.21
C TYR A 139 -4.55 -5.98 3.88
N LEU A 140 -3.84 -6.96 3.36
CA LEU A 140 -4.46 -8.13 2.72
C LEU A 140 -5.31 -9.01 3.64
N GLN A 141 -5.03 -9.05 4.95
CA GLN A 141 -5.79 -9.85 5.91
C GLN A 141 -7.23 -9.37 6.09
N LEU A 142 -7.57 -8.16 5.65
CA LEU A 142 -8.94 -7.64 5.69
C LEU A 142 -9.76 -8.03 4.46
N MET A 143 -9.15 -8.66 3.45
CA MET A 143 -9.89 -9.12 2.27
C MET A 143 -10.73 -10.34 2.60
N GLN A 144 -11.82 -10.50 1.84
CA GLN A 144 -12.64 -11.71 1.90
C GLN A 144 -12.12 -12.76 0.93
N GLY A 145 -11.90 -13.96 1.43
CA GLY A 145 -11.60 -15.13 0.63
C GLY A 145 -12.87 -15.90 0.31
N ARG A 146 -12.75 -16.88 -0.57
CA ARG A 146 -13.81 -17.83 -0.85
C ARG A 146 -13.84 -18.88 0.27
N ASN A 147 -15.00 -19.54 0.43
CA ASN A 147 -15.28 -20.62 1.37
C ASN A 147 -14.05 -21.49 1.72
N SER A 148 -13.24 -21.05 2.65
CA SER A 148 -12.11 -21.82 3.14
C SER A 148 -12.38 -22.27 4.57
N GLU A 149 -11.90 -23.47 4.90
CA GLU A 149 -12.12 -24.07 6.21
C GLU A 149 -11.32 -23.38 7.30
N SER A 150 -10.27 -22.64 6.94
CA SER A 150 -9.42 -21.96 7.90
C SER A 150 -8.98 -20.58 7.39
N ARG A 151 -8.65 -19.69 8.32
CA ARG A 151 -8.10 -18.37 8.00
C ARG A 151 -6.79 -18.47 7.23
N GLN A 152 -5.96 -19.46 7.56
CA GLN A 152 -4.69 -19.70 6.89
C GLN A 152 -4.90 -20.05 5.41
N GLN A 153 -5.88 -20.92 5.11
CA GLN A 153 -6.22 -21.27 3.73
C GLN A 153 -6.76 -20.07 2.96
N GLU A 154 -7.61 -19.28 3.61
CA GLU A 154 -8.18 -18.06 3.02
C GLU A 154 -7.09 -17.08 2.61
N ILE A 155 -6.13 -16.82 3.50
CA ILE A 155 -5.00 -15.92 3.22
C ILE A 155 -4.12 -16.47 2.10
N SER A 156 -3.88 -17.79 2.08
CA SER A 156 -3.12 -18.43 1.01
C SER A 156 -3.79 -18.28 -0.36
N GLU A 157 -5.11 -18.43 -0.41
CA GLU A 157 -5.88 -18.22 -1.64
C GLU A 157 -5.80 -16.78 -2.12
N ILE A 158 -5.95 -15.82 -1.20
CA ILE A 158 -5.83 -14.40 -1.49
C ILE A 158 -4.46 -14.09 -2.06
N SER A 159 -3.41 -14.60 -1.44
CA SER A 159 -2.03 -14.40 -1.89
C SER A 159 -1.81 -14.89 -3.32
N ARG A 160 -2.24 -16.12 -3.62
CA ARG A 160 -2.13 -16.68 -4.97
C ARG A 160 -2.93 -15.87 -5.98
N SER A 161 -4.13 -15.44 -5.60
CA SER A 161 -4.99 -14.65 -6.49
C SER A 161 -4.41 -13.27 -6.76
N LEU A 162 -3.76 -12.64 -5.77
CA LEU A 162 -3.08 -11.37 -5.96
C LEU A 162 -1.86 -11.51 -6.89
N LYS A 163 -1.10 -12.59 -6.75
CA LYS A 163 0.00 -12.87 -7.68
C LYS A 163 -0.53 -13.08 -9.09
N ALA A 164 -1.61 -13.83 -9.24
CA ALA A 164 -2.25 -14.03 -10.53
C ALA A 164 -2.73 -12.71 -11.16
N LEU A 165 -3.28 -11.81 -10.33
CA LEU A 165 -3.72 -10.49 -10.78
C LEU A 165 -2.55 -9.63 -11.29
N ALA A 166 -1.45 -9.62 -10.54
CA ALA A 166 -0.24 -8.90 -10.93
C ALA A 166 0.29 -9.39 -12.28
N ARG A 167 0.29 -10.71 -12.47
CA ARG A 167 0.72 -11.33 -13.73
C ARG A 167 -0.22 -11.03 -14.88
N GLU A 168 -1.53 -11.10 -14.65
CA GLU A 168 -2.54 -10.85 -15.68
C GLU A 168 -2.44 -9.43 -16.22
N LEU A 169 -2.35 -8.45 -15.30
CA LEU A 169 -2.33 -7.04 -15.67
C LEU A 169 -0.92 -6.54 -16.01
N LYS A 170 0.10 -7.35 -15.76
CA LYS A 170 1.52 -7.00 -15.97
C LYS A 170 1.91 -5.72 -15.24
N VAL A 171 1.50 -5.63 -13.97
CA VAL A 171 1.82 -4.51 -13.10
C VAL A 171 2.38 -5.03 -11.79
N PRO A 172 3.27 -4.27 -11.13
CA PRO A 172 3.67 -4.60 -9.77
C PRO A 172 2.49 -4.41 -8.82
N LEU A 173 2.37 -5.32 -7.86
CA LEU A 173 1.36 -5.25 -6.82
C LEU A 173 2.05 -5.30 -5.47
N ILE A 174 1.86 -4.24 -4.68
CA ILE A 174 2.34 -4.17 -3.30
C ILE A 174 1.18 -4.56 -2.39
N ALA A 175 1.35 -5.62 -1.61
CA ALA A 175 0.38 -6.03 -0.59
C ALA A 175 0.99 -5.84 0.78
N LEU A 176 0.29 -5.10 1.65
CA LEU A 176 0.70 -4.98 3.04
C LEU A 176 0.18 -6.16 3.82
N SER A 177 1.02 -6.67 4.70
CA SER A 177 0.69 -7.75 5.61
C SER A 177 0.95 -7.31 7.04
N GLN A 178 -0.01 -7.55 7.92
CA GLN A 178 0.14 -7.28 9.34
C GLN A 178 0.77 -8.50 10.01
N LEU A 179 1.86 -8.26 10.75
CA LEU A 179 2.54 -9.30 11.49
C LEU A 179 1.84 -9.60 12.81
N SER A 180 2.00 -10.83 13.28
CA SER A 180 1.50 -11.29 14.58
C SER A 180 2.17 -10.53 15.74
N ARG A 181 1.45 -10.42 16.88
CA ARG A 181 1.98 -9.84 18.11
C ARG A 181 3.12 -10.68 18.72
N SER A 182 3.30 -11.90 18.31
CA SER A 182 4.38 -12.77 18.82
C SER A 182 5.77 -12.18 18.57
N VAL A 183 5.92 -11.33 17.55
CA VAL A 183 7.18 -10.62 17.27
C VAL A 183 7.61 -9.75 18.46
N GLU A 184 6.64 -9.13 19.16
CA GLU A 184 6.92 -8.23 20.29
C GLU A 184 7.38 -8.95 21.55
N SER A 185 7.08 -10.24 21.67
CA SER A 185 7.44 -11.05 22.85
C SER A 185 8.86 -11.63 22.77
N ARG A 186 9.54 -11.51 21.64
CA ARG A 186 10.91 -12.00 21.46
C ARG A 186 11.93 -11.00 21.96
N GLN A 187 13.11 -11.50 22.32
CA GLN A 187 14.26 -10.65 22.68
C GLN A 187 14.72 -9.81 21.48
N ASP A 188 14.84 -10.45 20.31
CA ASP A 188 15.08 -9.76 19.05
C ASP A 188 13.75 -9.51 18.37
N LYS A 189 13.30 -8.26 18.38
CA LYS A 189 12.02 -7.84 17.82
C LYS A 189 12.06 -7.61 16.30
N ARG A 190 13.20 -7.90 15.66
CA ARG A 190 13.29 -7.78 14.20
C ARG A 190 12.40 -8.82 13.53
N PRO A 191 11.55 -8.40 12.58
CA PRO A 191 10.72 -9.35 11.82
C PRO A 191 11.57 -10.31 10.99
N MET A 192 11.08 -11.52 10.84
CA MET A 192 11.69 -12.55 9.99
C MET A 192 10.60 -13.31 9.23
N LEU A 193 10.98 -14.06 8.20
CA LEU A 193 10.02 -14.78 7.35
C LEU A 193 9.10 -15.71 8.12
N SER A 194 9.60 -16.33 9.19
CA SER A 194 8.78 -17.20 10.03
C SER A 194 7.61 -16.49 10.69
N ASP A 195 7.66 -15.17 10.85
CA ASP A 195 6.57 -14.37 11.41
C ASP A 195 5.36 -14.29 10.47
N LEU A 196 5.53 -14.65 9.20
CA LEU A 196 4.46 -14.73 8.21
C LEU A 196 3.72 -16.08 8.21
N ARG A 197 4.18 -17.07 9.00
CA ARG A 197 3.61 -18.43 8.98
C ARG A 197 2.13 -18.48 9.35
N GLU A 198 1.68 -17.59 10.23
CA GLU A 198 0.28 -17.50 10.61
C GLU A 198 -0.61 -17.03 9.45
N SER A 199 0.01 -16.44 8.44
CA SER A 199 -0.66 -15.94 7.23
C SER A 199 -0.56 -16.93 6.06
N GLY A 200 -0.23 -18.19 6.31
CA GLY A 200 -0.17 -19.23 5.28
C GLY A 200 1.07 -19.12 4.40
N ALA A 201 0.89 -19.30 3.10
CA ALA A 201 1.98 -19.43 2.13
C ALA A 201 2.35 -18.07 1.46
N LEU A 202 2.16 -16.95 2.14
CA LEU A 202 2.44 -15.63 1.58
C LEU A 202 3.85 -15.52 1.01
N GLU A 203 4.84 -16.03 1.74
CA GLU A 203 6.24 -15.99 1.33
C GLU A 203 6.52 -16.79 0.06
N GLN A 204 5.68 -17.80 -0.24
CA GLN A 204 5.85 -18.63 -1.43
C GLN A 204 5.34 -17.95 -2.70
N ASP A 205 4.31 -17.10 -2.58
CA ASP A 205 3.73 -16.40 -3.73
C ASP A 205 4.43 -15.08 -4.01
N ALA A 206 5.02 -14.45 -2.98
CA ALA A 206 5.67 -13.16 -3.12
C ALA A 206 7.02 -13.31 -3.83
N ASP A 207 7.28 -12.41 -4.76
CA ASP A 207 8.58 -12.29 -5.42
C ASP A 207 9.58 -11.55 -4.54
N ILE A 208 9.08 -10.61 -3.75
CA ILE A 208 9.88 -9.80 -2.83
C ILE A 208 9.14 -9.70 -1.51
N VAL A 209 9.86 -9.89 -0.40
CA VAL A 209 9.33 -9.66 0.94
C VAL A 209 10.19 -8.61 1.62
N ALA A 210 9.58 -7.51 2.03
CA ALA A 210 10.24 -6.44 2.77
C ALA A 210 9.57 -6.29 4.14
N PHE A 211 10.37 -6.00 5.15
CA PHE A 211 9.89 -5.80 6.51
C PHE A 211 10.10 -4.36 6.92
N LEU A 212 9.05 -3.73 7.44
CA LEU A 212 9.16 -2.43 8.08
C LEU A 212 9.45 -2.64 9.55
N TYR A 213 10.55 -2.06 10.01
CA TYR A 213 10.98 -2.18 11.38
C TYR A 213 11.52 -0.82 11.88
N ARG A 214 11.12 -0.43 13.09
CA ARG A 214 11.63 0.76 13.75
C ARG A 214 12.20 0.34 15.10
N GLU A 215 13.49 0.65 15.31
CA GLU A 215 14.18 0.28 16.55
C GLU A 215 13.70 1.07 17.78
N ASP A 216 13.05 2.21 17.53
CA ASP A 216 12.60 3.15 18.57
C ASP A 216 11.29 2.74 19.26
N TYR A 217 10.74 1.56 18.94
CA TYR A 217 9.51 1.07 19.55
C TYR A 217 9.71 -0.23 20.32
#